data_54e766436ac30b710dd071a9852440e6
#
_entry.id   54e766436ac30b710dd071a9852440e6
#
_cell.length_a   1.000
_cell.length_b   1.000
_cell.length_c   1.000
_cell.angle_alpha   90.00
_cell.angle_beta   90.00
_cell.angle_gamma   90.00
#
_symmetry.space_group_name_H-M   'P 1'
#
loop_
_entity.id
_entity.type
_entity.pdbx_description
1 polymer ?
#
loop_
_entity_poly.entity_id
_entity_poly.type
_entity_poly.pdbx_seq_one_letter_code
_entity_poly.pdbx_strand_id
1 'polypeptide(L)'
;MKTRLVILGLCLVVAFPLLAQKKEDERLANSATVMKELLQGDKGLPTSILNQAMCVLVFPSVKKVAIGIGGSYGRGVLVCRKGAKMDGGWGAPVMYSLDQGSLGIQLGSTATDFVLVVMHDKGVDAILNGKTKLGANAAAAAGPTGAQATGYNAAAMSSDVLTYSRSKGLFAGVSLEGASMDTDGAANKKLYGKEMGSKEIVSGAQAVVPAAEPLVSLLTATSPERK
;
A
#
# COMPACT_ATOMS: atom_id res chain seq x y z
N MET A 1 -55.50 7.49 1.82
CA MET A 1 -54.43 7.49 0.83
C MET A 1 -53.19 8.29 1.25
N LYS A 2 -52.79 8.27 2.52
CA LYS A 2 -51.59 9.07 2.99
C LYS A 2 -50.45 8.23 3.61
N THR A 3 -50.60 6.90 3.66
CA THR A 3 -49.64 6.02 4.37
C THR A 3 -48.64 5.27 3.48
N ARG A 4 -48.76 5.38 2.14
CA ARG A 4 -47.86 4.67 1.22
C ARG A 4 -46.63 5.45 0.74
N LEU A 5 -46.54 6.75 1.04
CA LEU A 5 -45.45 7.62 0.57
C LEU A 5 -44.22 7.65 1.51
N VAL A 6 -44.35 7.18 2.75
CA VAL A 6 -43.29 7.26 3.77
C VAL A 6 -42.30 6.08 3.66
N ILE A 7 -42.70 4.95 3.08
CA ILE A 7 -41.86 3.74 3.03
C ILE A 7 -40.81 3.80 1.87
N LEU A 8 -41.09 4.59 0.81
CA LEU A 8 -40.14 4.69 -0.31
C LEU A 8 -38.92 5.59 -0.03
N GLY A 9 -39.02 6.49 0.94
CA GLY A 9 -37.92 7.39 1.31
C GLY A 9 -36.86 6.77 2.21
N LEU A 10 -37.17 5.69 2.92
CA LEU A 10 -36.25 5.07 3.89
C LEU A 10 -35.26 4.09 3.25
N CYS A 11 -35.55 3.54 2.08
CA CYS A 11 -34.64 2.61 1.38
C CYS A 11 -33.49 3.29 0.67
N LEU A 12 -33.55 4.61 0.38
CA LEU A 12 -32.50 5.31 -0.38
C LEU A 12 -31.29 5.69 0.48
N VAL A 13 -31.46 5.79 1.80
CA VAL A 13 -30.39 6.26 2.72
C VAL A 13 -29.41 5.13 3.08
N VAL A 14 -29.79 3.86 2.97
CA VAL A 14 -28.97 2.72 3.36
C VAL A 14 -28.01 2.25 2.23
N ALA A 15 -28.27 2.62 0.98
CA ALA A 15 -27.46 2.13 -0.16
C ALA A 15 -26.11 2.87 -0.34
N PHE A 16 -25.99 4.11 0.12
CA PHE A 16 -24.75 4.92 -0.04
C PHE A 16 -23.56 4.40 0.75
N PRO A 17 -23.66 3.97 2.02
CA PRO A 17 -22.50 3.46 2.76
C PRO A 17 -21.99 2.12 2.22
N LEU A 18 -22.86 1.25 1.70
CA LEU A 18 -22.47 -0.05 1.14
C LEU A 18 -21.62 0.08 -0.14
N LEU A 19 -21.95 1.03 -1.02
CA LEU A 19 -21.17 1.26 -2.25
C LEU A 19 -19.81 1.90 -1.97
N ALA A 20 -19.71 2.70 -0.91
CA ALA A 20 -18.47 3.32 -0.51
C ALA A 20 -17.51 2.30 0.12
N GLN A 21 -17.99 1.40 0.97
CA GLN A 21 -17.22 0.30 1.57
C GLN A 21 -16.64 -0.63 0.49
N LYS A 22 -17.42 -0.93 -0.53
CA LYS A 22 -17.01 -1.83 -1.63
C LYS A 22 -15.70 -1.42 -2.31
N LYS A 23 -15.42 -0.11 -2.44
CA LYS A 23 -14.18 0.38 -3.07
C LYS A 23 -12.94 0.13 -2.21
N GLU A 24 -13.05 0.27 -0.91
CA GLU A 24 -11.97 -0.01 0.04
C GLU A 24 -11.71 -1.51 0.12
N ASP A 25 -12.75 -2.33 0.11
CA ASP A 25 -12.65 -3.80 0.08
C ASP A 25 -12.00 -4.30 -1.23
N GLU A 26 -12.37 -3.74 -2.39
CA GLU A 26 -11.73 -4.02 -3.68
C GLU A 26 -10.24 -3.64 -3.67
N ARG A 27 -9.87 -2.51 -3.05
CA ARG A 27 -8.48 -2.09 -2.90
C ARG A 27 -7.67 -3.10 -2.09
N LEU A 28 -8.23 -3.58 -0.97
CA LEU A 28 -7.61 -4.61 -0.12
C LEU A 28 -7.43 -5.92 -0.89
N ALA A 29 -8.46 -6.39 -1.59
CA ALA A 29 -8.41 -7.60 -2.40
C ALA A 29 -7.38 -7.51 -3.55
N ASN A 30 -7.35 -6.37 -4.26
CA ASN A 30 -6.37 -6.12 -5.32
C ASN A 30 -4.94 -6.05 -4.77
N SER A 31 -4.76 -5.46 -3.57
CA SER A 31 -3.45 -5.43 -2.90
C SER A 31 -2.98 -6.83 -2.52
N ALA A 32 -3.87 -7.69 -2.05
CA ALA A 32 -3.56 -9.09 -1.77
C ALA A 32 -3.13 -9.84 -3.05
N THR A 33 -3.81 -9.59 -4.17
CA THR A 33 -3.48 -10.20 -5.47
C THR A 33 -2.09 -9.75 -5.94
N VAL A 34 -1.81 -8.45 -5.94
CA VAL A 34 -0.50 -7.90 -6.32
C VAL A 34 0.61 -8.48 -5.45
N MET A 35 0.40 -8.51 -4.13
CA MET A 35 1.38 -9.05 -3.19
C MET A 35 1.63 -10.55 -3.39
N LYS A 36 0.55 -11.33 -3.62
CA LYS A 36 0.66 -12.76 -3.93
C LYS A 36 1.51 -13.02 -5.17
N GLU A 37 1.26 -12.28 -6.24
CA GLU A 37 2.02 -12.43 -7.49
C GLU A 37 3.47 -11.99 -7.33
N LEU A 38 3.74 -10.94 -6.55
CA LEU A 38 5.11 -10.51 -6.24
C LEU A 38 5.89 -11.56 -5.45
N LEU A 39 5.24 -12.25 -4.52
CA LEU A 39 5.87 -13.29 -3.69
C LEU A 39 6.06 -14.62 -4.42
N GLN A 40 5.22 -14.93 -5.41
CA GLN A 40 5.25 -16.20 -6.15
C GLN A 40 6.04 -16.13 -7.46
N GLY A 41 6.41 -14.94 -7.94
CA GLY A 41 7.13 -14.76 -9.19
C GLY A 41 8.62 -15.12 -9.09
N ASP A 42 9.19 -15.72 -10.11
CA ASP A 42 10.63 -16.06 -10.19
C ASP A 42 11.55 -14.85 -10.01
N LYS A 43 11.07 -13.67 -10.38
CA LYS A 43 11.73 -12.37 -10.20
C LYS A 43 11.00 -11.51 -9.14
N GLY A 44 10.38 -12.16 -8.19
CA GLY A 44 9.59 -11.52 -7.15
C GLY A 44 10.42 -10.99 -5.99
N LEU A 45 9.71 -10.60 -4.94
CA LEU A 45 10.28 -10.16 -3.66
C LEU A 45 10.87 -11.35 -2.91
N PRO A 46 12.17 -11.35 -2.62
CA PRO A 46 12.79 -12.40 -1.82
C PRO A 46 12.19 -12.45 -0.41
N THR A 47 11.90 -13.66 0.09
CA THR A 47 11.38 -13.84 1.45
C THR A 47 12.34 -13.29 2.51
N SER A 48 13.66 -13.34 2.27
CA SER A 48 14.66 -12.75 3.16
C SER A 48 14.48 -11.24 3.37
N ILE A 49 14.02 -10.52 2.36
CA ILE A 49 13.69 -9.09 2.45
C ILE A 49 12.40 -8.88 3.22
N LEU A 50 11.35 -9.65 2.90
CA LEU A 50 10.09 -9.55 3.62
C LEU A 50 10.26 -9.88 5.12
N ASN A 51 11.16 -10.81 5.45
CA ASN A 51 11.49 -11.14 6.85
C ASN A 51 12.13 -9.98 7.61
N GLN A 52 12.79 -9.05 6.94
CA GLN A 52 13.39 -7.85 7.54
C GLN A 52 12.46 -6.64 7.47
N ALA A 53 11.38 -6.72 6.71
CA ALA A 53 10.46 -5.62 6.50
C ALA A 53 9.68 -5.27 7.76
N MET A 54 9.56 -3.99 8.03
CA MET A 54 8.71 -3.42 9.07
C MET A 54 7.29 -3.19 8.59
N CYS A 55 7.15 -2.65 7.37
CA CYS A 55 5.87 -2.41 6.72
C CYS A 55 5.94 -2.74 5.23
N VAL A 56 4.78 -2.99 4.65
CA VAL A 56 4.59 -3.13 3.19
C VAL A 56 3.47 -2.19 2.76
N LEU A 57 3.72 -1.38 1.70
CA LEU A 57 2.69 -0.61 1.02
C LEU A 57 2.46 -1.21 -0.36
N VAL A 58 1.20 -1.42 -0.70
CA VAL A 58 0.80 -1.92 -2.02
C VAL A 58 -0.12 -0.91 -2.68
N PHE A 59 0.24 -0.45 -3.86
CA PHE A 59 -0.56 0.46 -4.69
C PHE A 59 -0.95 -0.27 -5.98
N PRO A 60 -2.11 -0.92 -6.02
CA PRO A 60 -2.59 -1.57 -7.24
C PRO A 60 -3.07 -0.55 -8.26
N SER A 61 -2.74 -0.80 -9.52
CA SER A 61 -3.25 -0.05 -10.68
C SER A 61 -3.07 1.47 -10.59
N VAL A 62 -1.87 1.93 -10.21
CA VAL A 62 -1.51 3.35 -10.27
C VAL A 62 -1.63 3.83 -11.71
N LYS A 63 -2.49 4.81 -11.92
CA LYS A 63 -2.79 5.35 -13.25
C LYS A 63 -1.84 6.50 -13.57
N LYS A 64 -1.18 6.40 -14.71
CA LYS A 64 -0.43 7.49 -15.30
C LYS A 64 -1.31 8.19 -16.33
N VAL A 65 -1.51 9.48 -16.15
CA VAL A 65 -2.24 10.32 -17.11
C VAL A 65 -1.27 11.38 -17.59
N ALA A 66 -1.07 11.46 -18.90
CA ALA A 66 -0.18 12.43 -19.53
C ALA A 66 -0.89 13.11 -20.70
N ILE A 67 -1.32 14.35 -20.50
CA ILE A 67 -1.79 15.27 -21.55
C ILE A 67 -1.06 16.60 -21.31
N GLY A 68 0.12 16.74 -21.94
CA GLY A 68 0.98 17.92 -21.79
C GLY A 68 1.85 17.88 -20.51
N ILE A 69 1.28 18.06 -19.34
CA ILE A 69 1.92 17.83 -18.03
C ILE A 69 1.33 16.54 -17.46
N GLY A 70 2.17 15.55 -17.19
CA GLY A 70 1.73 14.25 -16.72
C GLY A 70 1.83 14.09 -15.20
N GLY A 71 0.99 13.24 -14.64
CA GLY A 71 1.05 12.81 -13.25
C GLY A 71 0.64 11.36 -13.12
N SER A 72 1.10 10.70 -12.08
CA SER A 72 0.62 9.38 -11.68
C SER A 72 -0.14 9.51 -10.38
N TYR A 73 -1.29 8.85 -10.28
CA TYR A 73 -2.11 8.81 -9.10
C TYR A 73 -2.50 7.37 -8.78
N GLY A 74 -2.36 6.99 -7.52
CA GLY A 74 -2.75 5.67 -7.04
C GLY A 74 -3.31 5.71 -5.63
N ARG A 75 -4.06 4.68 -5.30
CA ARG A 75 -4.54 4.42 -3.94
C ARG A 75 -4.08 3.04 -3.51
N GLY A 76 -3.62 2.92 -2.28
CA GLY A 76 -3.00 1.70 -1.78
C GLY A 76 -3.28 1.43 -0.32
N VAL A 77 -2.59 0.42 0.17
CA VAL A 77 -2.74 -0.12 1.52
C VAL A 77 -1.37 -0.30 2.15
N LEU A 78 -1.18 0.25 3.33
CA LEU A 78 -0.05 -0.02 4.20
C LEU A 78 -0.45 -1.10 5.21
N VAL A 79 0.42 -2.07 5.41
CA VAL A 79 0.34 -3.03 6.52
C VAL A 79 1.69 -3.04 7.22
N CYS A 80 1.71 -2.77 8.52
CA CYS A 80 2.92 -2.80 9.33
C CYS A 80 2.89 -3.97 10.31
N ARG A 81 4.06 -4.35 10.80
CA ARG A 81 4.17 -5.30 11.89
C ARG A 81 3.75 -4.66 13.21
N LYS A 82 3.28 -5.49 14.11
CA LYS A 82 2.88 -5.10 15.47
C LYS A 82 4.10 -4.99 16.40
N GLY A 83 3.88 -4.31 17.52
CA GLY A 83 4.90 -4.13 18.54
C GLY A 83 5.71 -2.84 18.36
N ALA A 84 6.29 -2.35 19.47
CA ALA A 84 7.05 -1.10 19.47
C ALA A 84 8.31 -1.15 18.58
N LYS A 85 8.85 -2.34 18.35
CA LYS A 85 10.01 -2.59 17.47
C LYS A 85 9.59 -3.09 16.07
N MET A 86 8.28 -3.17 15.81
CA MET A 86 7.75 -3.74 14.58
C MET A 86 8.36 -5.12 14.24
N ASP A 87 8.46 -5.98 15.22
CA ASP A 87 9.01 -7.33 15.13
C ASP A 87 7.96 -8.44 15.23
N GLY A 88 6.74 -8.11 15.63
CA GLY A 88 5.61 -9.04 15.71
C GLY A 88 4.97 -9.38 14.38
N GLY A 89 3.81 -10.03 14.44
CA GLY A 89 2.98 -10.33 13.27
C GLY A 89 2.39 -9.08 12.61
N TRP A 90 1.79 -9.25 11.43
CA TRP A 90 1.22 -8.16 10.64
C TRP A 90 -0.06 -7.58 11.27
N GLY A 91 -0.21 -6.27 11.21
CA GLY A 91 -1.27 -5.51 11.85
C GLY A 91 -2.42 -5.11 10.94
N ALA A 92 -3.23 -4.18 11.43
CA ALA A 92 -4.37 -3.64 10.72
C ALA A 92 -3.92 -2.76 9.53
N PRO A 93 -4.68 -2.76 8.41
CA PRO A 93 -4.34 -2.00 7.22
C PRO A 93 -4.61 -0.50 7.38
N VAL A 94 -3.78 0.33 6.77
CA VAL A 94 -3.98 1.78 6.65
C VAL A 94 -4.10 2.14 5.19
N MET A 95 -5.11 2.92 4.84
CA MET A 95 -5.31 3.40 3.46
C MET A 95 -4.40 4.58 3.16
N TYR A 96 -3.75 4.52 1.99
CA TYR A 96 -2.82 5.54 1.50
C TYR A 96 -3.13 5.98 0.07
N SER A 97 -2.68 7.18 -0.29
CA SER A 97 -2.60 7.67 -1.67
C SER A 97 -1.14 7.85 -2.09
N LEU A 98 -0.90 7.70 -3.38
CA LEU A 98 0.38 7.95 -4.04
C LEU A 98 0.17 8.97 -5.15
N ASP A 99 0.96 10.02 -5.15
CA ASP A 99 1.02 11.03 -6.19
C ASP A 99 2.46 11.17 -6.69
N GLN A 100 2.64 11.11 -8.00
CA GLN A 100 3.93 11.35 -8.62
C GLN A 100 3.76 12.31 -9.78
N GLY A 101 4.34 13.50 -9.67
CA GLY A 101 4.48 14.43 -10.80
C GLY A 101 5.45 13.85 -11.81
N SER A 102 5.13 13.89 -13.10
CA SER A 102 6.06 13.55 -14.16
C SER A 102 6.23 14.74 -15.09
N LEU A 103 7.47 15.20 -15.24
CA LEU A 103 7.87 16.11 -16.32
C LEU A 103 8.22 15.23 -17.52
N GLY A 104 7.39 15.25 -18.56
CA GLY A 104 7.68 14.54 -19.81
C GLY A 104 6.43 14.30 -20.64
N ILE A 105 6.55 14.51 -21.95
CA ILE A 105 5.49 14.23 -22.92
C ILE A 105 5.43 12.73 -23.12
N GLN A 106 4.45 12.06 -22.48
CA GLN A 106 4.12 10.67 -22.76
C GLN A 106 2.64 10.58 -23.08
N LEU A 107 2.32 10.12 -24.28
CA LEU A 107 0.96 9.83 -24.70
C LEU A 107 0.62 8.39 -24.27
N GLY A 108 -0.43 8.23 -23.48
CA GLY A 108 -0.93 6.90 -23.10
C GLY A 108 -1.44 6.84 -21.67
N SER A 109 -2.35 5.91 -21.43
CA SER A 109 -2.80 5.51 -20.09
C SER A 109 -2.22 4.14 -19.79
N THR A 110 -1.31 4.07 -18.82
CA THR A 110 -0.78 2.78 -18.32
C THR A 110 -1.15 2.62 -16.86
N ALA A 111 -1.53 1.42 -16.49
CA ALA A 111 -1.69 1.04 -15.10
C ALA A 111 -0.46 0.24 -14.65
N THR A 112 0.12 0.61 -13.54
CA THR A 112 1.29 -0.06 -12.98
C THR A 112 1.03 -0.30 -11.49
N ASP A 113 1.33 -1.50 -11.01
CA ASP A 113 1.30 -1.78 -9.60
C ASP A 113 2.65 -1.43 -8.98
N PHE A 114 2.62 -0.85 -7.79
CA PHE A 114 3.82 -0.61 -7.00
C PHE A 114 3.71 -1.30 -5.63
N VAL A 115 4.84 -1.86 -5.20
CA VAL A 115 5.01 -2.38 -3.85
C VAL A 115 6.24 -1.74 -3.23
N LEU A 116 6.06 -1.18 -2.06
CA LEU A 116 7.11 -0.55 -1.27
C LEU A 116 7.31 -1.36 0.00
N VAL A 117 8.55 -1.74 0.27
CA VAL A 117 8.93 -2.51 1.46
C VAL A 117 9.74 -1.60 2.35
N VAL A 118 9.23 -1.28 3.52
CA VAL A 118 9.86 -0.38 4.50
C VAL A 118 10.78 -1.18 5.39
N MET A 119 12.06 -0.82 5.39
CA MET A 119 13.13 -1.61 6.00
C MET A 119 13.60 -1.05 7.36
N HIS A 120 13.53 0.28 7.55
CA HIS A 120 14.12 0.97 8.70
C HIS A 120 13.13 1.91 9.38
N ASP A 121 13.37 2.20 10.67
CA ASP A 121 12.54 3.09 11.50
C ASP A 121 12.32 4.46 10.86
N LYS A 122 13.36 5.02 10.23
CA LYS A 122 13.26 6.31 9.54
C LYS A 122 12.23 6.29 8.42
N GLY A 123 12.13 5.19 7.66
CA GLY A 123 11.10 5.00 6.64
C GLY A 123 9.71 4.89 7.25
N VAL A 124 9.58 4.14 8.34
CA VAL A 124 8.32 4.01 9.09
C VAL A 124 7.87 5.37 9.63
N ASP A 125 8.76 6.09 10.31
CA ASP A 125 8.46 7.40 10.87
C ASP A 125 8.05 8.41 9.81
N ALA A 126 8.76 8.46 8.70
CA ALA A 126 8.43 9.33 7.60
C ALA A 126 7.01 9.04 7.07
N ILE A 127 6.69 7.76 6.81
CA ILE A 127 5.39 7.36 6.26
C ILE A 127 4.26 7.60 7.25
N LEU A 128 4.43 7.25 8.52
CA LEU A 128 3.38 7.37 9.53
C LEU A 128 3.15 8.82 10.01
N ASN A 129 4.08 9.75 9.74
CA ASN A 129 3.91 11.17 10.08
C ASN A 129 3.06 11.97 9.07
N GLY A 130 2.55 11.34 8.03
CA GLY A 130 1.70 11.98 7.03
C GLY A 130 2.37 12.08 5.67
N LYS A 131 2.29 13.24 5.02
CA LYS A 131 2.79 13.42 3.65
C LYS A 131 4.30 13.19 3.55
N THR A 132 4.67 12.12 2.87
CA THR A 132 6.05 11.69 2.69
C THR A 132 6.45 11.78 1.23
N LYS A 133 7.61 12.38 0.96
CA LYS A 133 8.23 12.39 -0.37
C LYS A 133 9.44 11.47 -0.38
N LEU A 134 9.39 10.44 -1.22
CA LEU A 134 10.49 9.49 -1.40
C LEU A 134 11.73 10.19 -1.99
N GLY A 135 12.89 9.83 -1.51
CA GLY A 135 14.16 10.48 -1.83
C GLY A 135 14.47 11.74 -0.99
N ALA A 136 13.43 12.36 -0.41
CA ALA A 136 13.62 13.53 0.46
C ALA A 136 13.40 13.23 1.94
N ASN A 137 12.27 12.59 2.29
CA ASN A 137 11.93 12.25 3.69
C ASN A 137 12.41 10.84 4.08
N ALA A 138 12.39 9.90 3.13
CA ALA A 138 12.89 8.54 3.29
C ALA A 138 13.70 8.16 2.06
N ALA A 139 14.89 7.59 2.26
CA ALA A 139 15.72 7.09 1.18
C ALA A 139 15.02 5.89 0.53
N ALA A 140 14.90 5.94 -0.81
CA ALA A 140 14.24 4.89 -1.57
C ALA A 140 15.19 4.32 -2.64
N ALA A 141 15.21 3.00 -2.77
CA ALA A 141 15.99 2.32 -3.78
C ALA A 141 15.17 1.26 -4.51
N ALA A 142 15.60 0.91 -5.72
CA ALA A 142 15.08 -0.24 -6.44
C ALA A 142 15.32 -1.52 -5.64
N GLY A 143 14.25 -2.26 -5.37
CA GLY A 143 14.34 -3.53 -4.64
C GLY A 143 14.98 -4.62 -5.49
N PRO A 144 15.76 -5.51 -4.88
CA PRO A 144 16.34 -6.65 -5.59
C PRO A 144 15.28 -7.72 -5.89
N THR A 145 15.40 -8.40 -7.00
CA THR A 145 14.43 -9.40 -7.46
C THR A 145 15.09 -10.74 -7.75
N GLY A 146 14.42 -11.83 -7.40
CA GLY A 146 14.82 -13.20 -7.74
C GLY A 146 16.23 -13.57 -7.21
N ALA A 147 16.98 -14.29 -8.01
CA ALA A 147 18.32 -14.78 -7.66
C ALA A 147 19.36 -13.68 -7.40
N GLN A 148 19.13 -12.46 -7.86
CA GLN A 148 19.98 -11.29 -7.53
C GLN A 148 19.89 -10.88 -6.05
N ALA A 149 18.96 -11.49 -5.33
CA ALA A 149 18.80 -11.31 -3.89
C ALA A 149 20.00 -11.84 -3.06
N THR A 150 20.87 -12.66 -3.63
CA THR A 150 22.04 -13.20 -2.94
C THR A 150 23.29 -12.32 -3.00
N GLY A 151 23.30 -11.29 -3.86
CA GLY A 151 24.41 -10.35 -4.03
C GLY A 151 23.98 -8.90 -3.79
N TYR A 152 23.40 -8.60 -2.63
CA TYR A 152 22.92 -7.26 -2.34
C TYR A 152 24.00 -6.19 -2.47
N ASN A 153 23.68 -5.18 -3.27
CA ASN A 153 24.34 -3.89 -3.17
C ASN A 153 24.04 -3.32 -1.76
N ALA A 154 25.09 -3.10 -0.95
CA ALA A 154 24.96 -2.55 0.40
C ALA A 154 24.14 -1.24 0.42
N ALA A 155 24.18 -0.46 -0.65
CA ALA A 155 23.40 0.76 -0.81
C ALA A 155 21.87 0.51 -0.86
N ALA A 156 21.41 -0.58 -1.48
CA ALA A 156 19.98 -0.91 -1.47
C ALA A 156 19.52 -1.32 -0.06
N MET A 157 20.33 -2.10 0.65
CA MET A 157 20.01 -2.54 2.02
C MET A 157 20.08 -1.42 3.06
N SER A 158 20.80 -0.34 2.79
CA SER A 158 20.82 0.85 3.65
C SER A 158 19.68 1.83 3.37
N SER A 159 18.86 1.57 2.35
CA SER A 159 17.72 2.43 2.02
C SER A 159 16.55 2.18 2.96
N ASP A 160 15.84 3.25 3.31
CA ASP A 160 14.67 3.18 4.21
C ASP A 160 13.50 2.40 3.58
N VAL A 161 13.40 2.46 2.23
CA VAL A 161 12.31 1.86 1.46
C VAL A 161 12.86 1.21 0.20
N LEU A 162 12.52 -0.06 -0.01
CA LEU A 162 12.76 -0.78 -1.27
C LEU A 162 11.50 -0.75 -2.12
N THR A 163 11.65 -0.45 -3.41
CA THR A 163 10.51 -0.24 -4.31
C THR A 163 10.51 -1.21 -5.48
N TYR A 164 9.33 -1.72 -5.78
CA TYR A 164 9.06 -2.68 -6.85
C TYR A 164 7.90 -2.18 -7.70
N SER A 165 7.96 -2.42 -9.01
CA SER A 165 6.81 -2.20 -9.90
C SER A 165 6.47 -3.45 -10.68
N ARG A 166 5.19 -3.60 -11.02
CA ARG A 166 4.71 -4.59 -11.97
C ARG A 166 4.09 -3.91 -13.16
N SER A 167 4.59 -4.22 -14.33
CA SER A 167 4.02 -3.82 -15.61
C SER A 167 3.97 -5.02 -16.55
N LYS A 168 2.84 -5.24 -17.21
CA LYS A 168 2.65 -6.38 -18.13
C LYS A 168 3.00 -7.74 -17.51
N GLY A 169 2.66 -7.94 -16.23
CA GLY A 169 2.86 -9.22 -15.52
C GLY A 169 4.28 -9.48 -15.01
N LEU A 170 5.24 -8.58 -15.24
CA LEU A 170 6.62 -8.72 -14.77
C LEU A 170 6.93 -7.73 -13.67
N PHE A 171 7.55 -8.21 -12.60
CA PHE A 171 8.07 -7.38 -11.52
C PHE A 171 9.52 -6.96 -11.77
N ALA A 172 9.84 -5.74 -11.41
CA ALA A 172 11.20 -5.20 -11.39
C ALA A 172 11.36 -4.23 -10.22
N GLY A 173 12.59 -4.14 -9.69
CA GLY A 173 12.95 -3.04 -8.82
C GLY A 173 12.97 -1.73 -9.61
N VAL A 174 12.38 -0.68 -9.05
CA VAL A 174 12.31 0.65 -9.69
C VAL A 174 12.65 1.73 -8.69
N SER A 175 13.07 2.91 -9.16
CA SER A 175 13.17 4.08 -8.32
C SER A 175 11.85 4.86 -8.37
N LEU A 176 11.31 5.18 -7.20
CA LEU A 176 10.15 6.06 -7.02
C LEU A 176 10.54 7.40 -6.38
N GLU A 177 11.78 7.86 -6.58
CA GLU A 177 12.21 9.17 -6.08
C GLU A 177 11.29 10.28 -6.59
N GLY A 178 10.93 11.18 -5.69
CA GLY A 178 10.02 12.29 -5.97
C GLY A 178 8.55 11.95 -5.85
N ALA A 179 8.17 10.67 -5.73
CA ALA A 179 6.80 10.30 -5.44
C ALA A 179 6.40 10.76 -4.03
N SER A 180 5.20 11.27 -3.89
CA SER A 180 4.61 11.68 -2.62
C SER A 180 3.53 10.68 -2.21
N MET A 181 3.52 10.32 -0.94
CA MET A 181 2.49 9.47 -0.34
C MET A 181 1.84 10.21 0.80
N ASP A 182 0.55 9.98 1.00
CA ASP A 182 -0.20 10.55 2.10
C ASP A 182 -1.26 9.58 2.61
N THR A 183 -1.67 9.76 3.86
CA THR A 183 -2.75 8.99 4.46
C THR A 183 -4.08 9.32 3.77
N ASP A 184 -4.80 8.31 3.29
CA ASP A 184 -6.17 8.46 2.78
C ASP A 184 -7.17 8.44 3.97
N GLY A 185 -7.24 9.56 4.70
CA GLY A 185 -8.07 9.69 5.90
C GLY A 185 -9.55 9.40 5.65
N ALA A 186 -10.07 9.78 4.46
CA ALA A 186 -11.45 9.52 4.10
C ALA A 186 -11.72 8.01 3.92
N ALA A 187 -10.78 7.27 3.33
CA ALA A 187 -10.88 5.83 3.19
C ALA A 187 -10.69 5.11 4.54
N ASN A 188 -9.77 5.58 5.40
CA ASN A 188 -9.61 5.04 6.75
C ASN A 188 -10.88 5.26 7.59
N LYS A 189 -11.49 6.45 7.52
CA LYS A 189 -12.77 6.71 8.20
C LYS A 189 -13.87 5.75 7.76
N LYS A 190 -13.96 5.42 6.47
CA LYS A 190 -14.93 4.44 5.97
C LYS A 190 -14.61 3.03 6.46
N LEU A 191 -13.33 2.65 6.46
CA LEU A 191 -12.88 1.32 6.86
C LEU A 191 -13.10 1.06 8.36
N TYR A 192 -12.86 2.05 9.21
CA TYR A 192 -12.91 1.94 10.68
C TYR A 192 -14.14 2.57 11.32
N GLY A 193 -15.00 3.24 10.56
CA GLY A 193 -16.20 3.92 11.06
C GLY A 193 -15.92 5.23 11.82
N LYS A 194 -14.66 5.60 12.03
CA LYS A 194 -14.21 6.82 12.72
C LYS A 194 -12.93 7.38 12.09
N GLU A 195 -12.67 8.66 12.36
CA GLU A 195 -11.40 9.27 11.95
C GLU A 195 -10.25 8.75 12.82
N MET A 196 -9.20 8.28 12.15
CA MET A 196 -8.00 7.76 12.80
C MET A 196 -6.76 8.12 11.97
N GLY A 197 -5.70 8.51 12.66
CA GLY A 197 -4.39 8.71 12.05
C GLY A 197 -3.65 7.40 11.77
N SER A 198 -2.70 7.41 10.84
CA SER A 198 -1.90 6.23 10.50
C SER A 198 -1.20 5.64 11.71
N LYS A 199 -0.59 6.47 12.56
CA LYS A 199 0.07 6.03 13.80
C LYS A 199 -0.91 5.35 14.75
N GLU A 200 -2.10 5.92 14.92
CA GLU A 200 -3.13 5.37 15.80
C GLU A 200 -3.60 3.99 15.33
N ILE A 201 -3.74 3.80 14.01
CA ILE A 201 -4.14 2.50 13.44
C ILE A 201 -3.02 1.47 13.63
N VAL A 202 -1.78 1.83 13.32
CA VAL A 202 -0.62 0.92 13.38
C VAL A 202 -0.24 0.55 14.80
N SER A 203 -0.20 1.53 15.73
CA SER A 203 0.18 1.29 17.14
C SER A 203 -0.99 0.79 17.99
N GLY A 204 -2.21 1.02 17.53
CA GLY A 204 -3.42 0.64 18.25
C GLY A 204 -3.70 -0.87 18.17
N ALA A 205 -4.53 -1.34 19.10
CA ALA A 205 -5.04 -2.71 19.06
C ALA A 205 -6.20 -2.86 18.05
N GLN A 206 -6.10 -2.21 16.87
CA GLN A 206 -7.14 -2.34 15.85
C GLN A 206 -7.15 -3.77 15.32
N ALA A 207 -8.34 -4.35 15.26
CA ALA A 207 -8.53 -5.65 14.63
C ALA A 207 -8.30 -5.54 13.11
N VAL A 208 -7.78 -6.59 12.52
CA VAL A 208 -7.72 -6.72 11.06
C VAL A 208 -9.17 -6.80 10.57
N VAL A 209 -9.54 -5.91 9.65
CA VAL A 209 -10.87 -5.93 9.05
C VAL A 209 -11.02 -7.14 8.13
N PRO A 210 -12.19 -7.77 8.03
CA PRO A 210 -12.37 -9.01 7.23
C PRO A 210 -11.87 -8.90 5.79
N ALA A 211 -12.07 -7.75 5.14
CA ALA A 211 -11.61 -7.51 3.77
C ALA A 211 -10.06 -7.51 3.63
N ALA A 212 -9.32 -7.29 4.72
CA ALA A 212 -7.85 -7.31 4.72
C ALA A 212 -7.25 -8.68 5.02
N GLU A 213 -8.06 -9.61 5.52
CA GLU A 213 -7.59 -10.97 5.88
C GLU A 213 -6.78 -11.66 4.77
N PRO A 214 -7.18 -11.61 3.48
CA PRO A 214 -6.38 -12.25 2.43
C PRO A 214 -4.96 -11.69 2.33
N LEU A 215 -4.78 -10.37 2.50
CA LEU A 215 -3.46 -9.73 2.47
C LEU A 215 -2.64 -10.06 3.73
N VAL A 216 -3.24 -9.90 4.89
CA VAL A 216 -2.56 -10.11 6.18
C VAL A 216 -2.19 -11.58 6.38
N SER A 217 -3.08 -12.51 6.03
CA SER A 217 -2.82 -13.95 6.11
C SER A 217 -1.71 -14.36 5.15
N LEU A 218 -1.67 -13.82 3.91
CA LEU A 218 -0.59 -14.06 2.96
C LEU A 218 0.77 -13.60 3.52
N LEU A 219 0.83 -12.38 4.06
CA LEU A 219 2.04 -11.83 4.68
C LEU A 219 2.48 -12.68 5.88
N THR A 220 1.53 -13.09 6.73
CA THR A 220 1.79 -13.91 7.92
C THR A 220 2.29 -15.30 7.55
N ALA A 221 1.69 -15.94 6.54
CA ALA A 221 2.12 -17.26 6.06
C ALA A 221 3.54 -17.23 5.48
N THR A 222 3.92 -16.11 4.82
CA THR A 222 5.24 -15.98 4.18
C THR A 222 6.32 -15.52 5.17
N SER A 223 5.97 -14.63 6.10
CA SER A 223 6.89 -14.00 7.06
C SER A 223 6.14 -13.68 8.35
N PRO A 224 5.99 -14.66 9.27
CA PRO A 224 5.17 -14.51 10.49
C PRO A 224 5.75 -13.46 11.46
N GLU A 225 7.07 -13.38 11.56
CA GLU A 225 7.81 -12.47 12.44
C GLU A 225 8.99 -11.86 11.70
N ARG A 226 9.46 -10.70 12.18
CA ARG A 226 10.65 -10.05 11.65
C ARG A 226 11.90 -10.75 12.20
N LYS A 227 12.87 -11.01 11.30
CA LYS A 227 14.13 -11.67 11.63
C LYS A 227 15.32 -10.76 11.36
#